data_255cc26bd2cd3af281d3b54387c510fa
#
_entry.id   255cc26bd2cd3af281d3b54387c510fa
#
_cell.length_a   1.000
_cell.length_b   1.000
_cell.length_c   1.000
_cell.angle_alpha   90.00
_cell.angle_beta   90.00
_cell.angle_gamma   90.00
#
_symmetry.space_group_name_H-M   'P 1'
#
loop_
_entity.id
_entity.type
_entity.pdbx_description
1 polymer ?
#
loop_
_entity_poly.entity_id
_entity_poly.type
_entity_poly.pdbx_seq_one_letter_code
_entity_poly.pdbx_strand_id
1 'polypeptide(L)'
;MSIFDTIFALFNGSSPVGLTVPVILVIGFILGIFHGATPDEHTWPITFSYSVGSYSSRGGAKAGLTFSTGFTIQRSILTALGFLGLAAIYAAYNLDGYVYLAVGFVMLVAGWYLLRGSDLHFPLDRALERVFGPLFREHSHHTFSVPQPAPSESTDEGDVKPVPLRMALVHGFVAGWGVGGFAVILIFVLAPQMPNVWWAALVGAMFGLGTMVMQIVTGALFAQLARIKKLTRRQIEQIGRRTAARTLYVGGAAFMVVGAIVAALPSLDQLYLSTGNPVPNLNQIGYATVLIILVVGVVGGTSLWKAYKEVSRPRPARAPDSPGSPPDLGPP
;
A
#
# COMPACT_ATOMS: atom_id res chain seq x y z
N MET A 1 -21.46 28.35 -7.47
CA MET A 1 -21.07 27.41 -6.41
C MET A 1 -19.56 27.27 -6.42
N SER A 2 -18.89 27.43 -5.30
CA SER A 2 -17.43 27.23 -5.25
C SER A 2 -17.09 25.74 -5.45
N ILE A 3 -15.82 25.43 -5.77
CA ILE A 3 -15.36 24.03 -5.88
C ILE A 3 -15.57 23.30 -4.55
N PHE A 4 -15.32 23.97 -3.42
CA PHE A 4 -15.51 23.37 -2.11
C PHE A 4 -16.98 23.10 -1.79
N ASP A 5 -17.90 24.02 -2.13
CA ASP A 5 -19.34 23.79 -1.96
C ASP A 5 -19.78 22.56 -2.78
N THR A 6 -19.25 22.42 -4.00
CA THR A 6 -19.51 21.24 -4.85
C THR A 6 -19.00 19.95 -4.20
N ILE A 7 -17.79 19.95 -3.64
CA ILE A 7 -17.22 18.79 -2.96
C ILE A 7 -18.04 18.42 -1.72
N PHE A 8 -18.44 19.38 -0.90
CA PHE A 8 -19.29 19.11 0.25
C PHE A 8 -20.69 18.61 -0.15
N ALA A 9 -21.26 19.13 -1.26
CA ALA A 9 -22.49 18.60 -1.82
C ALA A 9 -22.34 17.12 -2.24
N LEU A 10 -21.24 16.77 -2.91
CA LEU A 10 -20.92 15.39 -3.28
C LEU A 10 -20.82 14.47 -2.05
N PHE A 11 -20.15 14.93 -0.98
CA PHE A 11 -20.03 14.16 0.26
C PHE A 11 -21.38 13.92 0.96
N ASN A 12 -22.32 14.84 0.79
CA ASN A 12 -23.68 14.72 1.30
C ASN A 12 -24.64 13.99 0.32
N GLY A 13 -24.10 13.28 -0.67
CA GLY A 13 -24.89 12.46 -1.59
C GLY A 13 -25.58 13.24 -2.71
N SER A 14 -25.29 14.52 -2.87
CA SER A 14 -25.80 15.32 -4.00
C SER A 14 -25.06 14.95 -5.29
N SER A 15 -25.75 15.02 -6.41
CA SER A 15 -25.19 14.76 -7.74
C SER A 15 -25.26 16.05 -8.58
N PRO A 16 -24.36 17.02 -8.37
CA PRO A 16 -24.35 18.25 -9.14
C PRO A 16 -24.11 17.95 -10.62
N VAL A 17 -24.94 18.54 -11.50
CA VAL A 17 -24.90 18.37 -12.95
C VAL A 17 -24.39 19.62 -13.64
N GLY A 18 -23.95 19.49 -14.91
CA GLY A 18 -23.51 20.62 -15.71
C GLY A 18 -22.15 21.21 -15.30
N LEU A 19 -21.35 20.45 -14.60
CA LEU A 19 -19.98 20.84 -14.28
C LEU A 19 -19.11 20.84 -15.56
N THR A 20 -18.22 21.83 -15.69
CA THR A 20 -17.27 21.85 -16.80
C THR A 20 -16.14 20.84 -16.61
N VAL A 21 -15.57 20.34 -17.71
CA VAL A 21 -14.47 19.36 -17.68
C VAL A 21 -13.32 19.77 -16.75
N PRO A 22 -12.76 21.01 -16.83
CA PRO A 22 -11.69 21.42 -15.93
C PRO A 22 -12.09 21.37 -14.45
N VAL A 23 -13.31 21.76 -14.12
CA VAL A 23 -13.84 21.74 -12.74
C VAL A 23 -13.90 20.30 -12.23
N ILE A 24 -14.41 19.37 -13.03
CA ILE A 24 -14.48 17.95 -12.66
C ILE A 24 -13.06 17.36 -12.44
N LEU A 25 -12.10 17.71 -13.29
CA LEU A 25 -10.71 17.24 -13.13
C LEU A 25 -10.08 17.76 -11.83
N VAL A 26 -10.29 19.04 -11.50
CA VAL A 26 -9.82 19.63 -10.23
C VAL A 26 -10.50 18.98 -9.03
N ILE A 27 -11.82 18.76 -9.10
CA ILE A 27 -12.55 18.04 -8.06
C ILE A 27 -11.99 16.63 -7.91
N GLY A 28 -11.76 15.89 -9.00
CA GLY A 28 -11.16 14.57 -8.97
C GLY A 28 -9.81 14.56 -8.22
N PHE A 29 -8.93 15.52 -8.50
CA PHE A 29 -7.64 15.66 -7.83
C PHE A 29 -7.81 15.93 -6.33
N ILE A 30 -8.69 16.87 -5.95
CA ILE A 30 -8.93 17.21 -4.54
C ILE A 30 -9.55 16.03 -3.79
N LEU A 31 -10.50 15.30 -4.39
CA LEU A 31 -11.05 14.07 -3.81
C LEU A 31 -9.96 13.02 -3.60
N GLY A 32 -8.98 12.93 -4.51
CA GLY A 32 -7.82 12.07 -4.36
C GLY A 32 -6.96 12.45 -3.16
N ILE A 33 -6.76 13.76 -2.89
CA ILE A 33 -6.07 14.22 -1.68
C ILE A 33 -6.83 13.78 -0.42
N PHE A 34 -8.15 13.99 -0.38
CA PHE A 34 -8.98 13.56 0.74
C PHE A 34 -8.90 12.04 0.95
N HIS A 35 -8.99 11.26 -0.14
CA HIS A 35 -8.86 9.80 -0.07
C HIS A 35 -7.51 9.35 0.48
N GLY A 36 -6.41 9.90 -0.02
CA GLY A 36 -5.08 9.53 0.47
C GLY A 36 -4.79 10.00 1.91
N ALA A 37 -5.47 11.06 2.38
CA ALA A 37 -5.34 11.59 3.74
C ALA A 37 -6.20 10.83 4.75
N THR A 38 -7.32 10.26 4.34
CA THR A 38 -8.23 9.50 5.22
C THR A 38 -7.78 8.05 5.33
N PRO A 39 -7.97 7.40 6.49
CA PRO A 39 -7.73 5.97 6.63
C PRO A 39 -8.58 5.17 5.66
N ASP A 40 -7.92 4.34 4.87
CA ASP A 40 -8.55 3.50 3.85
C ASP A 40 -7.94 2.10 3.91
N GLU A 41 -8.80 1.08 3.92
CA GLU A 41 -8.42 -0.31 4.09
C GLU A 41 -7.60 -0.87 2.92
N HIS A 42 -7.79 -0.33 1.71
CA HIS A 42 -7.08 -0.77 0.53
C HIS A 42 -5.73 -0.07 0.34
N THR A 43 -5.50 1.08 1.00
CA THR A 43 -4.29 1.88 0.81
C THR A 43 -3.36 1.86 2.02
N TRP A 44 -3.87 2.13 3.21
CA TRP A 44 -3.05 2.32 4.41
C TRP A 44 -2.28 1.08 4.87
N PRO A 45 -2.89 -0.14 4.96
CA PRO A 45 -2.16 -1.34 5.39
C PRO A 45 -0.99 -1.68 4.48
N ILE A 46 -1.16 -1.49 3.19
CA ILE A 46 -0.17 -1.80 2.17
C ILE A 46 0.94 -0.75 2.19
N THR A 47 0.57 0.55 2.13
CA THR A 47 1.54 1.65 2.20
C THR A 47 2.34 1.61 3.49
N PHE A 48 1.70 1.34 4.64
CA PHE A 48 2.39 1.14 5.92
C PHE A 48 3.45 0.06 5.81
N SER A 49 3.08 -1.12 5.32
CA SER A 49 3.97 -2.27 5.26
C SER A 49 5.21 -2.02 4.40
N TYR A 50 5.01 -1.51 3.18
CA TYR A 50 6.12 -1.21 2.27
C TYR A 50 6.98 -0.04 2.74
N SER A 51 6.37 0.97 3.37
CA SER A 51 7.08 2.13 3.87
C SER A 51 7.96 1.80 5.07
N VAL A 52 7.44 1.06 6.04
CA VAL A 52 8.23 0.58 7.19
C VAL A 52 9.35 -0.35 6.71
N GLY A 53 9.07 -1.23 5.75
CA GLY A 53 10.04 -2.15 5.15
C GLY A 53 11.09 -1.47 4.25
N SER A 54 10.96 -0.18 3.93
CA SER A 54 11.93 0.57 3.13
C SER A 54 12.99 1.31 3.94
N TYR A 55 12.90 1.29 5.26
CA TYR A 55 13.91 1.72 6.25
C TYR A 55 14.25 3.21 6.28
N SER A 56 13.73 4.03 5.38
CA SER A 56 14.02 5.46 5.31
C SER A 56 12.83 6.26 4.81
N SER A 57 12.71 7.54 5.23
CA SER A 57 11.63 8.41 4.75
C SER A 57 11.61 8.54 3.23
N ARG A 58 12.80 8.62 2.59
CA ARG A 58 12.91 8.62 1.11
C ARG A 58 12.44 7.29 0.51
N GLY A 59 12.77 6.16 1.14
CA GLY A 59 12.29 4.83 0.74
C GLY A 59 10.79 4.70 0.92
N GLY A 60 10.24 5.19 2.03
CA GLY A 60 8.80 5.22 2.29
C GLY A 60 8.04 6.10 1.29
N ALA A 61 8.59 7.28 0.97
CA ALA A 61 8.04 8.13 -0.10
C ALA A 61 8.02 7.40 -1.46
N LYS A 62 9.10 6.68 -1.81
CA LYS A 62 9.17 5.85 -3.03
C LYS A 62 8.15 4.71 -2.98
N ALA A 63 7.94 4.08 -1.83
CA ALA A 63 6.94 3.03 -1.67
C ALA A 63 5.53 3.57 -1.92
N GLY A 64 5.19 4.72 -1.33
CA GLY A 64 3.93 5.43 -1.56
C GLY A 64 3.76 5.82 -3.03
N LEU A 65 4.78 6.38 -3.66
CA LEU A 65 4.78 6.72 -5.08
C LEU A 65 4.52 5.49 -5.97
N THR A 66 5.24 4.39 -5.72
CA THR A 66 5.13 3.17 -6.53
C THR A 66 3.76 2.51 -6.38
N PHE A 67 3.26 2.43 -5.14
CA PHE A 67 1.89 1.96 -4.87
C PHE A 67 0.86 2.81 -5.63
N SER A 68 0.94 4.14 -5.48
CA SER A 68 -0.03 5.06 -6.08
C SER A 68 0.05 5.11 -7.60
N THR A 69 1.18 4.77 -8.20
CA THR A 69 1.27 4.63 -9.65
C THR A 69 0.37 3.49 -10.13
N GLY A 70 0.44 2.32 -9.51
CA GLY A 70 -0.46 1.20 -9.81
C GLY A 70 -1.93 1.55 -9.57
N PHE A 71 -2.21 2.20 -8.45
CA PHE A 71 -3.53 2.68 -8.09
C PHE A 71 -4.08 3.70 -9.10
N THR A 72 -3.28 4.66 -9.55
CA THR A 72 -3.68 5.67 -10.54
C THR A 72 -4.05 5.04 -11.87
N ILE A 73 -3.25 4.09 -12.36
CA ILE A 73 -3.55 3.34 -13.59
C ILE A 73 -4.90 2.64 -13.46
N GLN A 74 -5.09 1.92 -12.36
CA GLN A 74 -6.35 1.22 -12.11
C GLN A 74 -7.55 2.19 -12.03
N ARG A 75 -7.41 3.33 -11.31
CA ARG A 75 -8.48 4.33 -11.17
C ARG A 75 -8.87 4.95 -12.52
N SER A 76 -7.92 5.16 -13.42
CA SER A 76 -8.20 5.61 -14.78
C SER A 76 -9.03 4.59 -15.55
N ILE A 77 -8.72 3.31 -15.40
CA ILE A 77 -9.48 2.21 -16.02
C ILE A 77 -10.89 2.16 -15.40
N LEU A 78 -10.99 2.21 -14.07
CA LEU A 78 -12.28 2.10 -13.37
C LEU A 78 -13.25 3.23 -13.77
N THR A 79 -12.77 4.48 -13.87
CA THR A 79 -13.61 5.61 -14.29
C THR A 79 -13.99 5.55 -15.77
N ALA A 80 -13.09 5.03 -16.63
CA ALA A 80 -13.44 4.74 -18.02
C ALA A 80 -14.53 3.67 -18.12
N LEU A 81 -14.42 2.60 -17.33
CA LEU A 81 -15.46 1.57 -17.23
C LEU A 81 -16.77 2.10 -16.65
N GLY A 82 -16.69 3.01 -15.66
CA GLY A 82 -17.86 3.70 -15.10
C GLY A 82 -18.59 4.51 -16.16
N PHE A 83 -17.88 5.26 -17.00
CA PHE A 83 -18.43 5.98 -18.14
C PHE A 83 -19.15 5.05 -19.13
N LEU A 84 -18.62 3.84 -19.35
CA LEU A 84 -19.23 2.82 -20.22
C LEU A 84 -20.41 2.08 -19.57
N GLY A 85 -20.82 2.46 -18.35
CA GLY A 85 -21.94 1.84 -17.64
C GLY A 85 -21.59 0.52 -16.91
N LEU A 86 -20.36 0.04 -16.94
CA LEU A 86 -19.95 -1.22 -16.30
C LEU A 86 -19.90 -1.14 -14.77
N ALA A 87 -19.97 0.07 -14.20
CA ALA A 87 -20.06 0.27 -12.74
C ALA A 87 -21.37 -0.32 -12.15
N ALA A 88 -22.46 -0.37 -12.92
CA ALA A 88 -23.70 -1.01 -12.51
C ALA A 88 -23.53 -2.52 -12.28
N ILE A 89 -22.68 -3.18 -13.06
CA ILE A 89 -22.35 -4.60 -12.89
C ILE A 89 -21.64 -4.81 -11.55
N TYR A 90 -20.67 -3.93 -11.22
CA TYR A 90 -19.94 -4.01 -9.94
C TYR A 90 -20.89 -3.93 -8.74
N ALA A 91 -21.81 -2.95 -8.77
CA ALA A 91 -22.79 -2.77 -7.72
C ALA A 91 -23.81 -3.93 -7.65
N ALA A 92 -24.26 -4.46 -8.82
CA ALA A 92 -25.23 -5.53 -8.87
C ALA A 92 -24.73 -6.86 -8.28
N TYR A 93 -23.44 -7.14 -8.41
CA TYR A 93 -22.81 -8.40 -7.95
C TYR A 93 -22.03 -8.26 -6.63
N ASN A 94 -22.03 -7.08 -6.00
CA ASN A 94 -21.31 -6.81 -4.76
C ASN A 94 -19.86 -7.38 -4.78
N LEU A 95 -19.03 -6.89 -5.68
CA LEU A 95 -17.71 -7.44 -5.92
C LEU A 95 -16.68 -7.09 -4.84
N ASP A 96 -17.02 -6.29 -3.82
CA ASP A 96 -16.10 -5.86 -2.76
C ASP A 96 -15.46 -7.04 -2.03
N GLY A 97 -16.22 -8.05 -1.66
CA GLY A 97 -15.68 -9.25 -1.01
C GLY A 97 -14.61 -9.95 -1.85
N TYR A 98 -14.78 -10.02 -3.16
CA TYR A 98 -13.78 -10.61 -4.08
C TYR A 98 -12.53 -9.73 -4.21
N VAL A 99 -12.67 -8.40 -4.15
CA VAL A 99 -11.54 -7.48 -4.12
C VAL A 99 -10.72 -7.65 -2.84
N TYR A 100 -11.38 -7.76 -1.67
CA TYR A 100 -10.70 -8.07 -0.40
C TYR A 100 -9.95 -9.41 -0.46
N LEU A 101 -10.55 -10.44 -1.06
CA LEU A 101 -9.88 -11.73 -1.27
C LEU A 101 -8.63 -11.58 -2.15
N ALA A 102 -8.72 -10.86 -3.26
CA ALA A 102 -7.59 -10.63 -4.18
C ALA A 102 -6.47 -9.82 -3.50
N VAL A 103 -6.81 -8.71 -2.84
CA VAL A 103 -5.85 -7.89 -2.09
C VAL A 103 -5.19 -8.71 -0.98
N GLY A 104 -6.00 -9.44 -0.19
CA GLY A 104 -5.52 -10.28 0.91
C GLY A 104 -4.59 -11.38 0.41
N PHE A 105 -4.91 -12.02 -0.71
CA PHE A 105 -4.07 -13.04 -1.32
C PHE A 105 -2.70 -12.47 -1.74
N VAL A 106 -2.67 -11.33 -2.44
CA VAL A 106 -1.41 -10.70 -2.87
C VAL A 106 -0.58 -10.26 -1.66
N MET A 107 -1.22 -9.71 -0.61
CA MET A 107 -0.55 -9.36 0.65
C MET A 107 0.03 -10.59 1.34
N LEU A 108 -0.74 -11.68 1.45
CA LEU A 108 -0.33 -12.93 2.11
C LEU A 108 0.87 -13.55 1.39
N VAL A 109 0.83 -13.63 0.06
CA VAL A 109 1.93 -14.13 -0.76
C VAL A 109 3.19 -13.26 -0.59
N ALA A 110 3.05 -11.93 -0.63
CA ALA A 110 4.18 -11.03 -0.43
C ALA A 110 4.78 -11.16 0.99
N GLY A 111 3.92 -11.24 2.01
CA GLY A 111 4.35 -11.44 3.40
C GLY A 111 5.07 -12.77 3.62
N TRP A 112 4.51 -13.86 3.08
CA TRP A 112 5.12 -15.19 3.11
C TRP A 112 6.50 -15.23 2.45
N TYR A 113 6.63 -14.58 1.29
CA TYR A 113 7.88 -14.41 0.57
C TYR A 113 8.94 -13.70 1.42
N LEU A 114 8.57 -12.59 2.05
CA LEU A 114 9.47 -11.83 2.93
C LEU A 114 9.89 -12.62 4.18
N LEU A 115 8.98 -13.45 4.73
CA LEU A 115 9.27 -14.30 5.90
C LEU A 115 10.29 -15.40 5.58
N ARG A 116 10.23 -15.97 4.38
CA ARG A 116 11.15 -17.05 3.96
C ARG A 116 12.54 -16.57 3.57
N GLY A 117 12.75 -15.27 3.42
CA GLY A 117 14.05 -14.72 3.03
C GLY A 117 14.56 -15.15 1.65
N SER A 118 13.69 -15.76 0.84
CA SER A 118 14.06 -16.35 -0.43
C SER A 118 14.12 -15.31 -1.56
N ASP A 119 15.15 -15.41 -2.39
CA ASP A 119 15.29 -14.71 -3.67
C ASP A 119 14.43 -15.38 -4.75
N LEU A 120 13.15 -15.63 -4.48
CA LEU A 120 12.27 -16.24 -5.46
C LEU A 120 12.02 -15.24 -6.60
N HIS A 121 12.48 -15.58 -7.77
CA HIS A 121 12.05 -14.97 -9.03
C HIS A 121 10.60 -15.39 -9.28
N PHE A 122 9.67 -14.54 -8.95
CA PHE A 122 8.25 -14.80 -9.20
C PHE A 122 8.01 -14.83 -10.72
N PRO A 123 7.18 -15.72 -11.26
CA PRO A 123 6.79 -15.67 -12.67
C PRO A 123 6.20 -14.32 -13.07
N LEU A 124 5.61 -13.61 -12.10
CA LEU A 124 5.09 -12.25 -12.22
C LEU A 124 6.20 -11.21 -12.46
N ASP A 125 7.42 -11.42 -11.93
CA ASP A 125 8.56 -10.51 -12.17
C ASP A 125 8.90 -10.46 -13.66
N ARG A 126 8.84 -11.58 -14.37
CA ARG A 126 9.05 -11.64 -15.82
C ARG A 126 7.92 -10.97 -16.60
N ALA A 127 6.68 -11.10 -16.15
CA ALA A 127 5.54 -10.44 -16.79
C ALA A 127 5.58 -8.92 -16.53
N LEU A 128 5.89 -8.50 -15.30
CA LEU A 128 6.05 -7.09 -14.95
C LEU A 128 7.27 -6.46 -15.65
N GLU A 129 8.36 -7.19 -15.78
CA GLU A 129 9.54 -6.73 -16.51
C GLU A 129 9.27 -6.58 -18.01
N ARG A 130 8.41 -7.42 -18.61
CA ARG A 130 7.97 -7.26 -20.00
C ARG A 130 7.06 -6.06 -20.19
N VAL A 131 6.13 -5.81 -19.29
CA VAL A 131 5.12 -4.74 -19.41
C VAL A 131 5.67 -3.38 -18.94
N PHE A 132 6.42 -3.37 -17.86
CA PHE A 132 6.89 -2.14 -17.20
C PHE A 132 8.41 -1.96 -17.25
N GLY A 133 9.17 -2.94 -17.72
CA GLY A 133 10.62 -2.88 -17.85
C GLY A 133 11.14 -1.65 -18.61
N PRO A 134 10.49 -1.20 -19.69
CA PRO A 134 10.87 0.03 -20.37
C PRO A 134 10.75 1.28 -19.48
N LEU A 135 9.76 1.32 -18.59
CA LEU A 135 9.52 2.45 -17.69
C LEU A 135 10.55 2.55 -16.55
N PHE A 136 11.17 1.42 -16.19
CA PHE A 136 12.16 1.34 -15.09
C PHE A 136 13.61 1.22 -15.59
N ARG A 137 13.85 1.03 -16.89
CA ARG A 137 15.18 0.80 -17.47
C ARG A 137 16.06 2.06 -17.49
N GLU A 138 15.47 3.23 -17.60
CA GLU A 138 16.22 4.51 -17.68
C GLU A 138 16.79 4.99 -16.34
N HIS A 139 16.36 4.42 -15.21
CA HIS A 139 16.78 4.88 -13.88
C HIS A 139 17.84 3.98 -13.21
N SER A 140 18.26 2.90 -13.85
CA SER A 140 19.28 2.00 -13.28
C SER A 140 20.73 2.37 -13.61
N HIS A 141 20.98 3.38 -14.47
CA HIS A 141 22.31 3.80 -14.86
C HIS A 141 22.89 5.01 -14.14
N HIS A 142 22.11 5.68 -13.27
CA HIS A 142 22.66 6.69 -12.36
C HIS A 142 22.57 6.19 -10.92
N THR A 143 23.42 5.23 -10.60
CA THR A 143 23.85 5.00 -9.23
C THR A 143 24.58 6.28 -8.80
N PHE A 144 23.90 7.15 -8.08
CA PHE A 144 24.54 8.20 -7.31
C PHE A 144 25.37 7.46 -6.27
N SER A 145 26.63 7.22 -6.59
CA SER A 145 27.60 6.68 -5.68
C SER A 145 27.84 7.71 -4.59
N VAL A 146 27.12 7.57 -3.47
CA VAL A 146 27.59 8.17 -2.21
C VAL A 146 28.93 7.52 -1.95
N PRO A 147 30.02 8.27 -1.68
CA PRO A 147 31.30 7.69 -1.33
C PRO A 147 31.08 6.75 -0.17
N GLN A 148 31.30 5.45 -0.38
CA GLN A 148 31.33 4.48 0.70
C GLN A 148 32.56 4.78 1.55
N PRO A 149 32.43 4.89 2.87
CA PRO A 149 33.59 4.79 3.73
C PRO A 149 34.22 3.41 3.48
N ALA A 150 35.57 3.36 3.47
CA ALA A 150 36.37 2.19 3.19
C ALA A 150 35.83 0.94 3.91
N PRO A 151 35.94 -0.27 3.31
CA PRO A 151 35.44 -1.48 3.89
C PRO A 151 36.18 -1.79 5.19
N SER A 152 35.50 -1.62 6.32
CA SER A 152 35.91 -2.27 7.56
C SER A 152 35.55 -3.74 7.44
N GLU A 153 36.50 -4.60 7.75
CA GLU A 153 36.50 -6.04 7.68
C GLU A 153 35.11 -6.69 7.87
N SER A 154 34.70 -7.41 6.83
CA SER A 154 33.44 -8.10 6.72
C SER A 154 33.41 -9.34 7.63
N THR A 155 32.62 -9.30 8.67
CA THR A 155 32.00 -10.50 9.17
C THR A 155 30.79 -10.83 8.31
N ASP A 156 30.81 -11.99 7.71
CA ASP A 156 29.85 -12.59 6.79
C ASP A 156 28.48 -12.80 7.46
N GLU A 157 27.66 -11.75 7.49
CA GLU A 157 26.25 -11.84 7.87
C GLU A 157 25.45 -11.13 6.77
N GLY A 158 24.70 -11.91 6.01
CA GLY A 158 23.95 -11.55 4.83
C GLY A 158 23.27 -10.18 4.88
N ASP A 159 23.50 -9.40 3.84
CA ASP A 159 22.94 -8.07 3.64
C ASP A 159 21.40 -8.14 3.64
N VAL A 160 20.73 -7.39 4.51
CA VAL A 160 19.26 -7.42 4.63
C VAL A 160 18.68 -6.70 3.44
N LYS A 161 18.20 -7.46 2.46
CA LYS A 161 17.60 -6.89 1.24
C LYS A 161 16.30 -6.12 1.55
N PRO A 162 16.10 -4.92 0.98
CA PRO A 162 14.88 -4.15 1.16
C PRO A 162 13.67 -4.86 0.54
N VAL A 163 12.48 -4.49 1.00
CA VAL A 163 11.21 -5.02 0.45
C VAL A 163 11.08 -4.59 -1.02
N PRO A 164 10.78 -5.53 -1.96
CA PRO A 164 10.72 -5.22 -3.38
C PRO A 164 9.59 -4.24 -3.70
N LEU A 165 9.91 -3.03 -4.17
CA LEU A 165 8.92 -2.01 -4.49
C LEU A 165 8.01 -2.38 -5.67
N ARG A 166 8.44 -3.29 -6.56
CA ARG A 166 7.61 -3.81 -7.67
C ARG A 166 6.29 -4.39 -7.17
N MET A 167 6.31 -5.05 -6.01
CA MET A 167 5.09 -5.59 -5.41
C MET A 167 4.15 -4.48 -4.90
N ALA A 168 4.67 -3.32 -4.50
CA ALA A 168 3.84 -2.17 -4.14
C ALA A 168 3.01 -1.67 -5.34
N LEU A 169 3.57 -1.67 -6.55
CA LEU A 169 2.84 -1.31 -7.77
C LEU A 169 1.69 -2.28 -8.05
N VAL A 170 1.96 -3.59 -7.96
CA VAL A 170 0.92 -4.63 -8.14
C VAL A 170 -0.18 -4.48 -7.10
N HIS A 171 0.19 -4.29 -5.83
CA HIS A 171 -0.79 -4.06 -4.78
C HIS A 171 -1.63 -2.81 -5.04
N GLY A 172 -1.02 -1.70 -5.48
CA GLY A 172 -1.75 -0.49 -5.83
C GLY A 172 -2.77 -0.73 -6.93
N PHE A 173 -2.38 -1.47 -7.98
CA PHE A 173 -3.28 -1.83 -9.06
C PHE A 173 -4.43 -2.74 -8.60
N VAL A 174 -4.14 -3.75 -7.78
CA VAL A 174 -5.18 -4.67 -7.27
C VAL A 174 -6.07 -3.98 -6.23
N ALA A 175 -5.49 -3.23 -5.30
CA ALA A 175 -6.22 -2.50 -4.27
C ALA A 175 -7.15 -1.42 -4.85
N GLY A 176 -6.77 -0.83 -5.98
CA GLY A 176 -7.58 0.17 -6.66
C GLY A 176 -8.97 -0.31 -7.11
N TRP A 177 -9.24 -1.60 -7.18
CA TRP A 177 -10.56 -2.13 -7.58
C TRP A 177 -11.62 -2.02 -6.48
N GLY A 178 -11.28 -1.72 -5.24
CA GLY A 178 -12.24 -1.44 -4.18
C GLY A 178 -13.09 -0.19 -4.49
N VAL A 179 -14.41 -0.30 -4.34
CA VAL A 179 -15.37 0.77 -4.62
C VAL A 179 -15.93 1.33 -3.30
N GLY A 180 -15.10 2.08 -2.59
CA GLY A 180 -15.53 2.90 -1.45
C GLY A 180 -16.24 4.18 -1.88
N GLY A 181 -16.69 4.99 -0.92
CA GLY A 181 -17.50 6.20 -1.17
C GLY A 181 -16.88 7.20 -2.15
N PHE A 182 -15.56 7.39 -2.14
CA PHE A 182 -14.89 8.22 -3.15
C PHE A 182 -15.00 7.66 -4.57
N ALA A 183 -14.86 6.33 -4.71
CA ALA A 183 -14.99 5.69 -6.00
C ALA A 183 -16.43 5.79 -6.54
N VAL A 184 -17.44 5.67 -5.68
CA VAL A 184 -18.84 5.88 -6.03
C VAL A 184 -19.02 7.27 -6.63
N ILE A 185 -18.49 8.33 -6.00
CA ILE A 185 -18.56 9.70 -6.55
C ILE A 185 -17.91 9.77 -7.94
N LEU A 186 -16.73 9.17 -8.09
CA LEU A 186 -16.00 9.18 -9.37
C LEU A 186 -16.78 8.51 -10.50
N ILE A 187 -17.27 7.27 -10.27
CA ILE A 187 -17.81 6.41 -11.33
C ILE A 187 -19.28 6.66 -11.62
N PHE A 188 -20.07 7.11 -10.62
CA PHE A 188 -21.50 7.34 -10.81
C PHE A 188 -21.87 8.80 -10.99
N VAL A 189 -21.03 9.75 -10.52
CA VAL A 189 -21.38 11.18 -10.59
C VAL A 189 -20.45 11.94 -11.56
N LEU A 190 -19.14 11.80 -11.45
CA LEU A 190 -18.20 12.62 -12.21
C LEU A 190 -17.89 12.05 -13.60
N ALA A 191 -17.56 10.76 -13.70
CA ALA A 191 -17.20 10.14 -14.97
C ALA A 191 -18.33 10.20 -16.02
N PRO A 192 -19.63 9.98 -15.68
CA PRO A 192 -20.72 10.08 -16.66
C PRO A 192 -20.91 11.46 -17.27
N GLN A 193 -20.44 12.54 -16.63
CA GLN A 193 -20.52 13.91 -17.14
C GLN A 193 -19.41 14.25 -18.14
N MET A 194 -18.50 13.33 -18.39
CA MET A 194 -17.38 13.55 -19.32
C MET A 194 -17.83 13.40 -20.79
N PRO A 195 -17.23 14.16 -21.72
CA PRO A 195 -17.62 14.10 -23.13
C PRO A 195 -17.27 12.77 -23.83
N ASN A 196 -16.30 12.03 -23.31
CA ASN A 196 -15.91 10.71 -23.83
C ASN A 196 -15.10 9.92 -22.81
N VAL A 197 -14.82 8.66 -23.14
CA VAL A 197 -14.13 7.69 -22.27
C VAL A 197 -12.72 8.14 -21.86
N TRP A 198 -12.00 8.88 -22.69
CA TRP A 198 -10.65 9.34 -22.37
C TRP A 198 -10.65 10.43 -21.31
N TRP A 199 -11.61 11.36 -21.40
CA TRP A 199 -11.83 12.36 -20.36
C TRP A 199 -12.29 11.72 -19.05
N ALA A 200 -13.14 10.70 -19.12
CA ALA A 200 -13.54 9.92 -17.94
C ALA A 200 -12.35 9.21 -17.31
N ALA A 201 -11.48 8.59 -18.11
CA ALA A 201 -10.22 8.00 -17.63
C ALA A 201 -9.33 9.05 -16.93
N LEU A 202 -9.29 10.28 -17.47
CA LEU A 202 -8.50 11.36 -16.89
C LEU A 202 -9.03 11.81 -15.51
N VAL A 203 -10.34 11.71 -15.24
CA VAL A 203 -10.91 11.96 -13.91
C VAL A 203 -10.27 10.99 -12.89
N GLY A 204 -10.20 9.70 -13.22
CA GLY A 204 -9.56 8.70 -12.38
C GLY A 204 -8.06 8.91 -12.23
N ALA A 205 -7.38 9.34 -13.30
CA ALA A 205 -5.97 9.72 -13.24
C ALA A 205 -5.74 10.88 -12.26
N MET A 206 -6.53 11.93 -12.34
CA MET A 206 -6.44 13.09 -11.44
C MET A 206 -6.70 12.70 -9.99
N PHE A 207 -7.68 11.84 -9.74
CA PHE A 207 -7.91 11.29 -8.41
C PHE A 207 -6.71 10.47 -7.91
N GLY A 208 -6.18 9.60 -8.74
CA GLY A 208 -4.98 8.82 -8.42
C GLY A 208 -3.76 9.70 -8.12
N LEU A 209 -3.56 10.78 -8.88
CA LEU A 209 -2.50 11.75 -8.63
C LEU A 209 -2.69 12.50 -7.30
N GLY A 210 -3.91 12.89 -6.95
CA GLY A 210 -4.21 13.48 -5.64
C GLY A 210 -3.89 12.50 -4.50
N THR A 211 -4.32 11.24 -4.64
CA THR A 211 -4.00 10.17 -3.70
C THR A 211 -2.47 9.96 -3.61
N MET A 212 -1.76 10.01 -4.73
CA MET A 212 -0.30 9.87 -4.80
C MET A 212 0.43 10.91 -3.96
N VAL A 213 0.01 12.16 -4.01
CA VAL A 213 0.59 13.23 -3.17
C VAL A 213 0.55 12.84 -1.70
N MET A 214 -0.60 12.40 -1.23
CA MET A 214 -0.76 12.00 0.17
C MET A 214 -0.04 10.69 0.50
N GLN A 215 -0.04 9.72 -0.39
CA GLN A 215 0.66 8.45 -0.16
C GLN A 215 2.20 8.60 -0.12
N ILE A 216 2.76 9.56 -0.84
CA ILE A 216 4.18 9.93 -0.70
C ILE A 216 4.45 10.48 0.71
N VAL A 217 3.60 11.37 1.19
CA VAL A 217 3.73 11.98 2.54
C VAL A 217 3.54 10.92 3.63
N THR A 218 2.43 10.17 3.59
CA THR A 218 2.13 9.14 4.60
C THR A 218 3.16 8.01 4.56
N GLY A 219 3.64 7.62 3.38
CA GLY A 219 4.71 6.65 3.22
C GLY A 219 6.02 7.11 3.87
N ALA A 220 6.40 8.38 3.68
CA ALA A 220 7.56 8.95 4.35
C ALA A 220 7.39 8.99 5.88
N LEU A 221 6.19 9.29 6.38
CA LEU A 221 5.88 9.31 7.81
C LEU A 221 5.89 7.90 8.42
N PHE A 222 5.25 6.92 7.77
CA PHE A 222 5.24 5.53 8.24
C PHE A 222 6.65 4.94 8.34
N ALA A 223 7.53 5.27 7.39
CA ALA A 223 8.91 4.80 7.44
C ALA A 223 9.69 5.35 8.66
N GLN A 224 9.28 6.49 9.22
CA GLN A 224 9.91 7.04 10.44
C GLN A 224 9.55 6.25 11.68
N LEU A 225 8.41 5.53 11.71
CA LEU A 225 8.02 4.69 12.86
C LEU A 225 9.03 3.59 13.15
N ALA A 226 9.76 3.10 12.15
CA ALA A 226 10.84 2.13 12.33
C ALA A 226 12.13 2.75 12.90
N ARG A 227 12.26 4.09 12.88
CA ARG A 227 13.47 4.83 13.30
C ARG A 227 13.42 5.18 14.79
N ILE A 228 13.08 4.22 15.64
CA ILE A 228 13.01 4.41 17.08
C ILE A 228 14.44 4.49 17.65
N LYS A 229 14.70 5.55 18.38
CA LYS A 229 15.87 5.96 19.20
C LYS A 229 17.11 5.04 19.24
N LYS A 230 18.26 5.58 18.83
CA LYS A 230 19.63 5.01 19.03
C LYS A 230 19.86 3.60 18.45
N LEU A 231 19.14 3.21 17.42
CA LEU A 231 19.34 1.95 16.72
C LEU A 231 20.38 2.12 15.60
N THR A 232 21.16 1.08 15.36
CA THR A 232 22.05 1.02 14.18
C THR A 232 21.23 0.87 12.92
N ARG A 233 21.80 1.26 11.78
CA ARG A 233 21.14 1.10 10.47
C ARG A 233 20.65 -0.34 10.25
N ARG A 234 21.48 -1.32 10.56
CA ARG A 234 21.17 -2.76 10.45
C ARG A 234 19.97 -3.19 11.31
N GLN A 235 19.90 -2.66 12.55
CA GLN A 235 18.77 -2.91 13.44
C GLN A 235 17.47 -2.33 12.87
N ILE A 236 17.52 -1.11 12.33
CA ILE A 236 16.35 -0.48 11.68
C ILE A 236 15.88 -1.32 10.49
N GLU A 237 16.81 -1.81 9.66
CA GLU A 237 16.52 -2.67 8.51
C GLU A 237 15.85 -3.99 8.92
N GLN A 238 16.36 -4.63 9.95
CA GLN A 238 15.76 -5.88 10.49
C GLN A 238 14.37 -5.66 11.06
N ILE A 239 14.17 -4.58 11.83
CA ILE A 239 12.85 -4.22 12.40
C ILE A 239 11.86 -3.94 11.28
N GLY A 240 12.23 -3.11 10.31
CA GLY A 240 11.39 -2.74 9.19
C GLY A 240 10.96 -3.96 8.37
N ARG A 241 11.90 -4.83 7.99
CA ARG A 241 11.61 -6.05 7.23
C ARG A 241 10.70 -7.02 7.98
N ARG A 242 10.97 -7.28 9.26
CA ARG A 242 10.13 -8.18 10.08
C ARG A 242 8.73 -7.63 10.27
N THR A 243 8.61 -6.32 10.50
CA THR A 243 7.32 -5.65 10.62
C THR A 243 6.53 -5.75 9.31
N ALA A 244 7.13 -5.37 8.19
CA ALA A 244 6.52 -5.46 6.88
C ALA A 244 6.05 -6.88 6.54
N ALA A 245 6.92 -7.87 6.74
CA ALA A 245 6.63 -9.27 6.46
C ALA A 245 5.45 -9.79 7.28
N ARG A 246 5.43 -9.52 8.60
CA ARG A 246 4.35 -9.94 9.49
C ARG A 246 3.05 -9.21 9.19
N THR A 247 3.10 -7.90 8.93
CA THR A 247 1.90 -7.10 8.63
C THR A 247 1.28 -7.54 7.31
N LEU A 248 2.08 -7.78 6.26
CA LEU A 248 1.59 -8.29 4.99
C LEU A 248 1.01 -9.71 5.13
N TYR A 249 1.69 -10.61 5.84
CA TYR A 249 1.25 -11.99 5.97
C TYR A 249 -0.03 -12.12 6.80
N VAL A 250 -0.03 -11.61 8.03
CA VAL A 250 -1.17 -11.70 8.95
C VAL A 250 -2.30 -10.78 8.48
N GLY A 251 -1.97 -9.57 8.02
CA GLY A 251 -2.93 -8.64 7.44
C GLY A 251 -3.58 -9.22 6.19
N GLY A 252 -2.82 -9.85 5.30
CA GLY A 252 -3.35 -10.54 4.13
C GLY A 252 -4.33 -11.66 4.49
N ALA A 253 -4.00 -12.46 5.52
CA ALA A 253 -4.93 -13.47 6.02
C ALA A 253 -6.22 -12.85 6.57
N ALA A 254 -6.13 -11.74 7.31
CA ALA A 254 -7.30 -11.01 7.82
C ALA A 254 -8.17 -10.47 6.67
N PHE A 255 -7.55 -9.90 5.62
CA PHE A 255 -8.27 -9.46 4.41
C PHE A 255 -8.98 -10.61 3.71
N MET A 256 -8.35 -11.76 3.59
CA MET A 256 -9.00 -12.94 2.98
C MET A 256 -10.18 -13.42 3.80
N VAL A 257 -10.08 -13.47 5.13
CA VAL A 257 -11.18 -13.86 6.01
C VAL A 257 -12.34 -12.87 5.88
N VAL A 258 -12.07 -11.57 6.00
CA VAL A 258 -13.10 -10.52 5.85
C VAL A 258 -13.69 -10.57 4.44
N GLY A 259 -12.87 -10.71 3.40
CA GLY A 259 -13.35 -10.82 2.02
C GLY A 259 -14.27 -12.01 1.79
N ALA A 260 -13.94 -13.18 2.36
CA ALA A 260 -14.81 -14.36 2.29
C ALA A 260 -16.15 -14.11 3.01
N ILE A 261 -16.12 -13.46 4.17
CA ILE A 261 -17.33 -13.14 4.94
C ILE A 261 -18.20 -12.14 4.18
N VAL A 262 -17.61 -11.07 3.64
CA VAL A 262 -18.34 -10.04 2.86
C VAL A 262 -18.92 -10.64 1.57
N ALA A 263 -18.17 -11.50 0.88
CA ALA A 263 -18.68 -12.20 -0.31
C ALA A 263 -19.85 -13.14 0.00
N ALA A 264 -19.80 -13.81 1.17
CA ALA A 264 -20.86 -14.74 1.60
C ALA A 264 -22.08 -14.02 2.22
N LEU A 265 -21.87 -12.86 2.83
CA LEU A 265 -22.87 -12.09 3.58
C LEU A 265 -22.85 -10.62 3.15
N PRO A 266 -23.37 -10.27 1.95
CA PRO A 266 -23.38 -8.90 1.43
C PRO A 266 -24.07 -7.88 2.36
N SER A 267 -24.97 -8.34 3.23
CA SER A 267 -25.66 -7.49 4.22
C SER A 267 -24.75 -6.88 5.28
N LEU A 268 -23.50 -7.36 5.40
CA LEU A 268 -22.50 -6.75 6.27
C LEU A 268 -22.14 -5.30 5.90
N ASP A 269 -22.29 -4.92 4.64
CA ASP A 269 -22.09 -3.53 4.18
C ASP A 269 -23.08 -2.55 4.84
N GLN A 270 -24.21 -3.06 5.31
CA GLN A 270 -25.23 -2.26 6.00
C GLN A 270 -24.99 -2.14 7.51
N LEU A 271 -24.03 -2.91 8.04
CA LEU A 271 -23.67 -2.88 9.47
C LEU A 271 -22.57 -1.86 9.73
N TYR A 272 -22.96 -0.64 10.02
CA TYR A 272 -22.04 0.43 10.37
C TYR A 272 -22.64 1.40 11.39
N LEU A 273 -21.76 2.10 12.09
CA LEU A 273 -22.13 3.23 12.97
C LEU A 273 -21.82 4.52 12.21
N SER A 274 -22.83 5.37 12.01
CA SER A 274 -22.63 6.69 11.42
C SER A 274 -21.86 7.59 12.39
N THR A 275 -20.86 8.29 11.90
CA THR A 275 -20.09 9.27 12.69
C THR A 275 -20.66 10.69 12.60
N GLY A 276 -21.57 10.93 11.64
CA GLY A 276 -22.04 12.28 11.29
C GLY A 276 -21.05 13.10 10.47
N ASN A 277 -19.85 12.60 10.18
CA ASN A 277 -18.90 13.25 9.28
C ASN A 277 -19.29 12.98 7.81
N PRO A 278 -19.39 13.99 6.92
CA PRO A 278 -19.79 13.77 5.54
C PRO A 278 -18.66 13.18 4.67
N VAL A 279 -17.41 13.26 5.12
CA VAL A 279 -16.25 12.81 4.32
C VAL A 279 -16.25 11.29 4.22
N PRO A 280 -16.22 10.70 3.02
CA PRO A 280 -16.06 9.25 2.83
C PRO A 280 -14.85 8.71 3.60
N ASN A 281 -14.90 7.46 4.04
CA ASN A 281 -13.95 6.78 4.96
C ASN A 281 -13.99 7.31 6.41
N LEU A 282 -14.56 8.49 6.67
CA LEU A 282 -14.78 9.03 8.02
C LEU A 282 -16.27 9.09 8.40
N ASN A 283 -17.16 8.87 7.45
CA ASN A 283 -18.62 8.97 7.61
C ASN A 283 -19.22 7.81 8.41
N GLN A 284 -18.49 6.71 8.50
CA GLN A 284 -19.00 5.49 9.16
C GLN A 284 -17.87 4.64 9.74
N ILE A 285 -18.20 3.90 10.80
CA ILE A 285 -17.35 2.86 11.39
C ILE A 285 -18.01 1.52 11.04
N GLY A 286 -17.49 0.87 10.02
CA GLY A 286 -17.91 -0.45 9.55
C GLY A 286 -16.76 -1.45 9.56
N TYR A 287 -16.95 -2.61 8.90
CA TYR A 287 -15.92 -3.66 8.83
C TYR A 287 -14.60 -3.16 8.20
N ALA A 288 -14.66 -2.26 7.22
CA ALA A 288 -13.49 -1.64 6.61
C ALA A 288 -12.63 -0.90 7.64
N THR A 289 -13.25 -0.05 8.47
CA THR A 289 -12.58 0.68 9.57
C THR A 289 -11.96 -0.29 10.58
N VAL A 290 -12.72 -1.34 10.96
CA VAL A 290 -12.23 -2.38 11.88
C VAL A 290 -11.01 -3.09 11.28
N LEU A 291 -11.03 -3.39 9.98
CA LEU A 291 -9.91 -4.02 9.28
C LEU A 291 -8.66 -3.15 9.27
N ILE A 292 -8.78 -1.83 9.05
CA ILE A 292 -7.65 -0.89 9.14
C ILE A 292 -7.06 -0.90 10.55
N ILE A 293 -7.90 -0.74 11.57
CA ILE A 293 -7.46 -0.75 12.98
C ILE A 293 -6.76 -2.06 13.31
N LEU A 294 -7.32 -3.19 12.90
CA LEU A 294 -6.74 -4.51 13.11
C LEU A 294 -5.37 -4.63 12.42
N VAL A 295 -5.28 -4.33 11.13
CA VAL A 295 -4.07 -4.60 10.34
C VAL A 295 -2.98 -3.57 10.61
N VAL A 296 -3.28 -2.29 10.62
CA VAL A 296 -2.27 -1.24 10.84
C VAL A 296 -2.00 -1.06 12.34
N GLY A 297 -3.05 -0.91 13.14
CA GLY A 297 -2.93 -0.63 14.58
C GLY A 297 -2.44 -1.86 15.35
N VAL A 298 -3.18 -2.97 15.29
CA VAL A 298 -2.88 -4.15 16.12
C VAL A 298 -1.76 -4.98 15.51
N VAL A 299 -1.91 -5.47 14.27
CA VAL A 299 -0.91 -6.35 13.65
C VAL A 299 0.38 -5.58 13.35
N GLY A 300 0.30 -4.40 12.75
CA GLY A 300 1.45 -3.54 12.46
C GLY A 300 2.15 -3.08 13.73
N GLY A 301 1.42 -2.53 14.68
CA GLY A 301 1.96 -2.05 15.96
C GLY A 301 2.60 -3.16 16.80
N THR A 302 1.93 -4.31 16.97
CA THR A 302 2.49 -5.46 17.70
C THR A 302 3.68 -6.07 16.99
N SER A 303 3.67 -6.12 15.65
CA SER A 303 4.79 -6.60 14.85
C SER A 303 6.01 -5.71 14.99
N LEU A 304 5.82 -4.39 14.96
CA LEU A 304 6.87 -3.40 15.17
C LEU A 304 7.47 -3.55 16.58
N TRP A 305 6.62 -3.63 17.61
CA TRP A 305 7.06 -3.79 19.00
C TRP A 305 7.82 -5.11 19.23
N LYS A 306 7.31 -6.24 18.69
CA LYS A 306 7.99 -7.53 18.77
C LYS A 306 9.34 -7.51 18.06
N ALA A 307 9.39 -6.96 16.84
CA ALA A 307 10.62 -6.84 16.09
C ALA A 307 11.66 -5.97 16.82
N TYR A 308 11.21 -4.86 17.43
CA TYR A 308 12.06 -4.02 18.27
C TYR A 308 12.64 -4.79 19.47
N LYS A 309 11.79 -5.49 20.22
CA LYS A 309 12.26 -6.31 21.38
C LYS A 309 13.25 -7.39 20.97
N GLU A 310 13.02 -8.06 19.85
CA GLU A 310 13.90 -9.13 19.35
C GLU A 310 15.29 -8.59 18.96
N VAL A 311 15.32 -7.42 18.31
CA VAL A 311 16.57 -6.81 17.82
C VAL A 311 17.34 -6.08 18.94
N SER A 312 16.63 -5.56 19.96
CA SER A 312 17.24 -4.83 21.09
C SER A 312 17.72 -5.73 22.22
N ARG A 313 17.45 -7.03 22.19
CA ARG A 313 17.97 -7.96 23.19
C ARG A 313 19.48 -8.10 23.01
N PRO A 314 20.29 -7.97 24.10
CA PRO A 314 21.70 -8.30 24.03
C PRO A 314 21.87 -9.75 23.54
N ARG A 315 22.69 -9.96 22.52
CA ARG A 315 23.07 -11.33 22.18
C ARG A 315 23.79 -11.94 23.40
N PRO A 316 23.44 -13.18 23.83
CA PRO A 316 24.23 -13.87 24.82
C PRO A 316 25.70 -13.89 24.32
N ALA A 317 26.61 -13.51 25.18
CA ALA A 317 28.04 -13.57 24.86
C ALA A 317 28.35 -14.97 24.27
N ARG A 318 28.97 -15.00 23.09
CA ARG A 318 29.42 -16.24 22.49
C ARG A 318 30.30 -16.93 23.56
N ALA A 319 29.96 -18.12 23.94
CA ALA A 319 30.80 -18.89 24.86
C ALA A 319 32.23 -18.83 24.31
N PRO A 320 33.26 -18.56 25.15
CA PRO A 320 34.62 -18.58 24.68
C PRO A 320 34.88 -19.94 24.06
N ASP A 321 35.45 -19.95 22.85
CA ASP A 321 35.83 -21.17 22.17
C ASP A 321 36.62 -21.99 23.16
N SER A 322 36.23 -23.25 23.40
CA SER A 322 36.86 -24.14 24.35
C SER A 322 38.34 -24.19 24.02
N PRO A 323 39.25 -23.88 24.94
CA PRO A 323 40.69 -24.02 24.69
C PRO A 323 41.00 -25.50 24.52
N GLY A 324 41.10 -25.98 23.29
CA GLY A 324 41.39 -27.39 23.02
C GLY A 324 41.02 -27.91 21.63
N SER A 325 40.57 -27.09 20.70
CA SER A 325 40.48 -27.56 19.31
C SER A 325 41.87 -27.69 18.73
N PRO A 326 42.33 -28.91 18.30
CA PRO A 326 43.63 -29.06 17.64
C PRO A 326 43.62 -28.23 16.33
N PRO A 327 44.80 -27.70 15.92
CA PRO A 327 44.91 -26.97 14.67
C PRO A 327 44.53 -27.92 13.52
N ASP A 328 43.64 -27.42 12.64
CA ASP A 328 43.26 -28.11 11.41
C ASP A 328 44.50 -28.23 10.52
N LEU A 329 45.17 -29.36 10.61
CA LEU A 329 46.24 -29.74 9.69
C LEU A 329 45.53 -30.20 8.40
N GLY A 330 45.40 -29.30 7.43
CA GLY A 330 44.87 -29.61 6.12
C GLY A 330 45.57 -30.86 5.51
N PRO A 331 44.86 -31.57 4.61
CA PRO A 331 45.33 -32.82 4.04
C PRO A 331 46.64 -32.65 3.28
N PRO A 332 47.53 -33.71 3.27
CA PRO A 332 48.82 -33.68 2.63
C PRO A 332 48.75 -33.53 1.11
#